data_31abf9647fdfac7d025635febed261fe
#
_entry.id   31abf9647fdfac7d025635febed261fe
#
_cell.length_a   1.000
_cell.length_b   1.000
_cell.length_c   1.000
_cell.angle_alpha   90.00
_cell.angle_beta   90.00
_cell.angle_gamma   90.00
#
_symmetry.space_group_name_H-M   'P 1'
#
loop_
_entity.id
_entity.type
_entity.pdbx_description
1 polymer ?
#
loop_
_entity_poly.entity_id
_entity_poly.type
_entity_poly.pdbx_seq_one_letter_code
_entity_poly.pdbx_strand_id
1 'polypeptide(L)'
;MRRRLARPVDIIGVGITKLGLVTETAEIKNMTSRELWAWAAYEAMEDAGITPKEIDALFVGNMVSELSEDQYHLGNILIQWTGMGTGNGAWKSAVRLEGACASSSHAIRQGVFAIAAGVYDIVIAGGVEINNAKMGSKAPGEPRRMTNEERLRCIYCHYDQAWDLPQLSLQDMNLSQWIMAYMKHYDLDIETLYDVLDARISSNYLNGQFNPKAYWNRPLRDAAVDAGFDNPREYLRSSKHNPIAHWPLRLWDGPRRCDGAGAIILSASELSKQFQKKPIHYLGTGNAHGTTMSEKMYTHPMVIEASQQAYEMAGITPGDIDVVEVYDYLASEYLIPLEDLGYLGRGEVWKALIDGRTTFKGDKPVNLSGGSSAGSAVGSIGAIQTYYLVKQLRGEAGANQIEPIPRIGLVYDCGAARDAVVHIFGR
;
A
#
# COMPACT_ATOMS: atom_id res chain seq x y z
N MET A 1 -21.33 -11.27 -19.45
CA MET A 1 -22.14 -10.70 -18.32
C MET A 1 -21.26 -9.60 -17.70
N ARG A 2 -21.73 -8.35 -17.57
CA ARG A 2 -20.93 -7.24 -17.02
C ARG A 2 -20.65 -7.49 -15.53
N ARG A 3 -19.39 -7.34 -15.09
CA ARG A 3 -19.03 -7.41 -13.67
C ARG A 3 -19.68 -6.24 -12.93
N ARG A 4 -20.27 -6.50 -11.77
CA ARG A 4 -20.84 -5.45 -10.90
C ARG A 4 -21.04 -6.00 -9.48
N LEU A 5 -21.02 -5.12 -8.49
CA LEU A 5 -21.47 -5.45 -7.14
C LEU A 5 -22.99 -5.60 -7.13
N ALA A 6 -23.50 -6.67 -6.54
CA ALA A 6 -24.95 -6.88 -6.43
C ALA A 6 -25.61 -5.88 -5.48
N ARG A 7 -24.89 -5.47 -4.43
CA ARG A 7 -25.26 -4.44 -3.46
C ARG A 7 -24.11 -3.42 -3.40
N PRO A 8 -24.38 -2.11 -3.58
CA PRO A 8 -23.35 -1.07 -3.48
C PRO A 8 -22.72 -1.02 -2.09
N VAL A 9 -21.43 -0.67 -2.04
CA VAL A 9 -20.62 -0.62 -0.82
C VAL A 9 -19.91 0.74 -0.73
N ASP A 10 -19.88 1.29 0.46
CA ASP A 10 -19.23 2.56 0.76
C ASP A 10 -18.17 2.41 1.86
N ILE A 11 -17.13 3.24 1.80
CA ILE A 11 -16.22 3.47 2.91
C ILE A 11 -16.80 4.59 3.77
N ILE A 12 -17.03 4.30 5.06
CA ILE A 12 -17.58 5.26 6.02
C ILE A 12 -16.54 5.74 7.04
N GLY A 13 -15.46 4.98 7.25
CA GLY A 13 -14.38 5.36 8.17
C GLY A 13 -13.05 4.75 7.78
N VAL A 14 -11.97 5.48 8.12
CA VAL A 14 -10.59 5.07 7.84
C VAL A 14 -9.66 5.45 8.99
N GLY A 15 -8.69 4.58 9.29
CA GLY A 15 -7.69 4.83 10.32
C GLY A 15 -6.36 4.15 10.00
N ILE A 16 -5.26 4.78 10.37
CA ILE A 16 -3.91 4.20 10.30
C ILE A 16 -3.08 4.56 11.52
N THR A 17 -2.09 3.73 11.84
CA THR A 17 -1.10 4.07 12.87
C THR A 17 -0.10 5.11 12.36
N LYS A 18 0.73 5.67 13.26
CA LYS A 18 2.05 6.16 12.86
C LYS A 18 2.81 4.99 12.21
N LEU A 19 3.44 5.23 11.07
CA LEU A 19 4.35 4.28 10.43
C LEU A 19 5.75 4.45 11.01
N GLY A 20 6.45 3.36 11.22
CA GLY A 20 7.79 3.41 11.79
C GLY A 20 8.33 2.03 12.16
N LEU A 21 9.33 1.96 13.00
CA LEU A 21 9.85 0.70 13.54
C LEU A 21 9.41 0.55 15.00
N VAL A 22 8.76 -0.55 15.35
CA VAL A 22 8.35 -0.84 16.74
C VAL A 22 9.55 -0.96 17.69
N THR A 23 10.77 -1.05 17.18
CA THR A 23 12.01 -1.03 17.96
C THR A 23 12.50 0.40 18.27
N GLU A 24 12.02 1.43 17.57
CA GLU A 24 12.66 2.76 17.60
C GLU A 24 11.67 3.93 17.63
N THR A 25 10.57 3.86 16.82
CA THR A 25 9.64 4.98 16.65
C THR A 25 8.80 5.15 17.92
N ALA A 26 8.92 6.30 18.56
CA ALA A 26 8.40 6.55 19.90
C ALA A 26 6.91 6.23 20.06
N GLU A 27 6.09 6.60 19.07
CA GLU A 27 4.63 6.46 19.11
C GLU A 27 4.17 4.99 19.07
N ILE A 28 4.96 4.11 18.45
CA ILE A 28 4.63 2.68 18.28
C ILE A 28 5.64 1.74 18.95
N LYS A 29 6.54 2.31 19.76
CA LYS A 29 7.61 1.53 20.39
C LYS A 29 7.05 0.40 21.25
N ASN A 30 7.58 -0.80 21.03
CA ASN A 30 7.21 -2.04 21.72
C ASN A 30 5.76 -2.51 21.47
N MET A 31 5.02 -1.89 20.55
CA MET A 31 3.69 -2.38 20.18
C MET A 31 3.79 -3.69 19.40
N THR A 32 2.82 -4.56 19.64
CA THR A 32 2.56 -5.79 18.88
C THR A 32 1.54 -5.52 17.77
N SER A 33 1.33 -6.48 16.87
CA SER A 33 0.26 -6.37 15.86
C SER A 33 -1.12 -6.09 16.47
N ARG A 34 -1.36 -6.51 17.71
CA ARG A 34 -2.62 -6.29 18.42
C ARG A 34 -2.85 -4.82 18.73
N GLU A 35 -1.85 -4.15 19.31
CA GLU A 35 -1.94 -2.72 19.64
C GLU A 35 -1.95 -1.85 18.39
N LEU A 36 -1.12 -2.19 17.38
CA LEU A 36 -1.12 -1.47 16.10
C LEU A 36 -2.49 -1.57 15.41
N TRP A 37 -3.05 -2.78 15.35
CA TRP A 37 -4.39 -2.97 14.78
C TRP A 37 -5.45 -2.21 15.57
N ALA A 38 -5.46 -2.35 16.91
CA ALA A 38 -6.43 -1.66 17.75
C ALA A 38 -6.41 -0.14 17.51
N TRP A 39 -5.22 0.46 17.44
CA TRP A 39 -5.09 1.90 17.12
C TRP A 39 -5.78 2.24 15.80
N ALA A 40 -5.41 1.56 14.69
CA ALA A 40 -5.99 1.84 13.38
C ALA A 40 -7.53 1.59 13.36
N ALA A 41 -7.98 0.52 14.01
CA ALA A 41 -9.39 0.14 14.08
C ALA A 41 -10.22 1.17 14.86
N TYR A 42 -9.74 1.63 16.02
CA TYR A 42 -10.45 2.64 16.80
C TYR A 42 -10.49 3.99 16.09
N GLU A 43 -9.41 4.41 15.44
CA GLU A 43 -9.39 5.61 14.61
C GLU A 43 -10.40 5.52 13.45
N ALA A 44 -10.50 4.36 12.79
CA ALA A 44 -11.47 4.15 11.73
C ALA A 44 -12.92 4.17 12.23
N MET A 45 -13.17 3.61 13.42
CA MET A 45 -14.48 3.67 14.06
C MET A 45 -14.83 5.10 14.48
N GLU A 46 -13.89 5.85 15.02
CA GLU A 46 -14.08 7.28 15.38
C GLU A 46 -14.36 8.11 14.13
N ASP A 47 -13.62 7.91 13.03
CA ASP A 47 -13.86 8.57 11.75
C ASP A 47 -15.25 8.27 11.18
N ALA A 48 -15.77 7.05 11.38
CA ALA A 48 -17.13 6.65 10.99
C ALA A 48 -18.22 7.11 11.97
N GLY A 49 -17.88 7.39 13.22
CA GLY A 49 -18.83 7.68 14.29
C GLY A 49 -19.60 6.44 14.78
N ILE A 50 -18.94 5.25 14.79
CA ILE A 50 -19.52 3.98 15.24
C ILE A 50 -18.71 3.35 16.36
N THR A 51 -19.29 2.33 16.98
CA THR A 51 -18.65 1.49 18.01
C THR A 51 -18.42 0.07 17.50
N PRO A 52 -17.63 -0.77 18.19
CA PRO A 52 -17.46 -2.17 17.80
C PRO A 52 -18.76 -2.98 17.71
N LYS A 53 -19.85 -2.51 18.30
CA LYS A 53 -21.15 -3.22 18.32
C LYS A 53 -21.79 -3.27 16.94
N GLU A 54 -21.63 -2.23 16.14
CA GLU A 54 -22.21 -2.11 14.80
C GLU A 54 -21.47 -2.94 13.75
N ILE A 55 -20.24 -3.39 14.03
CA ILE A 55 -19.42 -4.13 13.08
C ILE A 55 -19.79 -5.62 13.11
N ASP A 56 -20.10 -6.21 11.96
CA ASP A 56 -20.52 -7.60 11.83
C ASP A 56 -19.36 -8.60 11.71
N ALA A 57 -18.29 -8.21 11.01
CA ALA A 57 -17.15 -9.08 10.74
C ALA A 57 -15.84 -8.31 10.61
N LEU A 58 -14.72 -9.02 10.78
CA LEU A 58 -13.37 -8.53 10.64
C LEU A 58 -12.62 -9.33 9.57
N PHE A 59 -12.04 -8.62 8.59
CA PHE A 59 -11.12 -9.15 7.59
C PHE A 59 -9.76 -8.47 7.72
N VAL A 60 -8.71 -9.22 8.04
CA VAL A 60 -7.38 -8.65 8.26
C VAL A 60 -6.35 -9.27 7.33
N GLY A 61 -5.62 -8.43 6.62
CA GLY A 61 -4.44 -8.79 5.86
C GLY A 61 -3.19 -8.79 6.76
N ASN A 62 -2.38 -9.81 6.61
CA ASN A 62 -1.08 -9.89 7.27
C ASN A 62 -0.19 -10.91 6.56
N MET A 63 1.06 -10.53 6.32
CA MET A 63 2.01 -11.31 5.55
C MET A 63 2.82 -12.28 6.41
N VAL A 64 3.37 -11.83 7.54
CA VAL A 64 4.44 -12.57 8.22
C VAL A 64 4.34 -12.70 9.75
N SER A 65 3.17 -12.57 10.35
CA SER A 65 3.04 -12.68 11.82
C SER A 65 3.55 -14.01 12.38
N GLU A 66 3.52 -15.10 11.62
CA GLU A 66 4.11 -16.37 12.01
C GLU A 66 5.63 -16.29 12.19
N LEU A 67 6.29 -15.47 11.41
CA LEU A 67 7.74 -15.31 11.43
C LEU A 67 8.19 -14.17 12.36
N SER A 68 7.41 -13.09 12.46
CA SER A 68 7.75 -11.93 13.28
C SER A 68 7.33 -12.06 14.74
N GLU A 69 6.18 -12.66 15.01
CA GLU A 69 5.55 -12.72 16.33
C GLU A 69 5.26 -14.14 16.82
N ASP A 70 5.61 -15.17 16.03
CA ASP A 70 5.20 -16.57 16.26
C ASP A 70 3.66 -16.70 16.41
N GLN A 71 2.91 -15.83 15.70
CA GLN A 71 1.47 -15.67 15.86
C GLN A 71 0.70 -16.18 14.65
N TYR A 72 -0.05 -17.27 14.86
CA TYR A 72 -1.12 -17.74 13.97
C TYR A 72 -2.48 -17.20 14.44
N HIS A 73 -3.55 -17.45 13.69
CA HIS A 73 -4.93 -17.11 14.05
C HIS A 73 -5.15 -15.61 14.34
N LEU A 74 -4.42 -14.75 13.65
CA LEU A 74 -4.42 -13.32 13.93
C LEU A 74 -5.83 -12.71 13.90
N GLY A 75 -6.67 -13.08 12.92
CA GLY A 75 -8.05 -12.57 12.84
C GLY A 75 -8.86 -12.79 14.11
N ASN A 76 -8.81 -14.01 14.68
CA ASN A 76 -9.50 -14.33 15.92
C ASN A 76 -8.99 -13.52 17.13
N ILE A 77 -7.68 -13.27 17.18
CA ILE A 77 -7.07 -12.50 18.25
C ILE A 77 -7.48 -11.03 18.16
N LEU A 78 -7.47 -10.47 16.97
CA LEU A 78 -7.77 -9.07 16.73
C LEU A 78 -9.24 -8.70 17.00
N ILE A 79 -10.16 -9.66 16.92
CA ILE A 79 -11.56 -9.43 17.32
C ILE A 79 -11.69 -8.93 18.76
N GLN A 80 -10.89 -9.49 19.69
CA GLN A 80 -10.89 -9.07 21.09
C GLN A 80 -10.30 -7.66 21.26
N TRP A 81 -9.25 -7.36 20.51
CA TRP A 81 -8.56 -6.05 20.56
C TRP A 81 -9.34 -4.93 19.89
N THR A 82 -10.29 -5.24 19.02
CA THR A 82 -11.26 -4.29 18.48
C THR A 82 -12.49 -4.10 19.36
N GLY A 83 -12.62 -4.83 20.46
CA GLY A 83 -13.80 -4.80 21.32
C GLY A 83 -15.03 -5.51 20.73
N MET A 84 -14.90 -6.19 19.59
CA MET A 84 -16.02 -6.88 18.93
C MET A 84 -16.43 -8.17 19.63
N GLY A 85 -15.53 -8.80 20.37
CA GLY A 85 -15.78 -10.06 21.09
C GLY A 85 -16.24 -9.89 22.53
N THR A 86 -16.44 -8.66 23.04
CA THR A 86 -16.74 -8.39 24.43
C THR A 86 -18.18 -7.98 24.65
N GLY A 87 -18.89 -8.76 25.48
CA GLY A 87 -20.22 -8.41 26.00
C GLY A 87 -21.42 -8.85 25.14
N ASN A 88 -22.46 -9.33 25.82
CA ASN A 88 -23.78 -9.68 25.29
C ASN A 88 -23.87 -10.81 24.24
N GLY A 89 -22.89 -11.74 24.18
CA GLY A 89 -23.02 -12.97 23.38
C GLY A 89 -22.96 -12.80 21.86
N ALA A 90 -22.54 -11.64 21.37
CA ALA A 90 -22.38 -11.42 19.95
C ALA A 90 -21.03 -12.00 19.47
N TRP A 91 -21.05 -13.24 19.04
CA TRP A 91 -19.93 -13.88 18.37
C TRP A 91 -19.81 -13.31 16.95
N LYS A 92 -18.68 -12.65 16.64
CA LYS A 92 -18.43 -12.06 15.33
C LYS A 92 -17.48 -12.94 14.50
N SER A 93 -17.60 -12.86 13.19
CA SER A 93 -16.70 -13.57 12.27
C SER A 93 -15.38 -12.79 12.10
N ALA A 94 -14.27 -13.52 12.06
CA ALA A 94 -12.97 -12.94 11.74
C ALA A 94 -12.13 -13.88 10.88
N VAL A 95 -11.49 -13.33 9.85
CA VAL A 95 -10.63 -14.07 8.93
C VAL A 95 -9.35 -13.28 8.66
N ARG A 96 -8.20 -13.98 8.72
CA ARG A 96 -6.95 -13.47 8.18
C ARG A 96 -6.80 -13.89 6.72
N LEU A 97 -6.36 -12.95 5.89
CA LEU A 97 -6.02 -13.18 4.49
C LEU A 97 -4.52 -12.93 4.28
N GLU A 98 -3.95 -13.70 3.40
CA GLU A 98 -2.54 -13.59 2.99
C GLU A 98 -2.49 -13.46 1.46
N GLY A 99 -1.69 -12.56 0.97
CA GLY A 99 -1.40 -12.23 -0.43
C GLY A 99 -0.11 -11.42 -0.49
N ALA A 100 0.89 -11.81 0.32
CA ALA A 100 2.13 -11.07 0.52
C ALA A 100 1.85 -9.59 0.85
N CYS A 101 2.49 -8.65 0.13
CA CYS A 101 2.28 -7.22 0.36
C CYS A 101 0.82 -6.79 0.12
N ALA A 102 0.08 -7.46 -0.79
CA ALA A 102 -1.32 -7.17 -1.11
C ALA A 102 -2.35 -7.73 -0.10
N SER A 103 -1.91 -8.30 1.03
CA SER A 103 -2.81 -8.96 1.99
C SER A 103 -3.97 -8.08 2.45
N SER A 104 -3.74 -6.79 2.75
CA SER A 104 -4.79 -5.86 3.17
C SER A 104 -5.75 -5.48 2.03
N SER A 105 -5.28 -5.40 0.80
CA SER A 105 -6.13 -5.21 -0.37
C SER A 105 -7.07 -6.40 -0.58
N HIS A 106 -6.59 -7.63 -0.39
CA HIS A 106 -7.46 -8.81 -0.38
C HIS A 106 -8.48 -8.77 0.75
N ALA A 107 -8.08 -8.32 1.95
CA ALA A 107 -8.99 -8.19 3.08
C ALA A 107 -10.12 -7.17 2.79
N ILE A 108 -9.78 -6.01 2.22
CA ILE A 108 -10.76 -5.00 1.79
C ILE A 108 -11.70 -5.59 0.72
N ARG A 109 -11.14 -6.26 -0.30
CA ARG A 109 -11.90 -6.89 -1.38
C ARG A 109 -12.86 -7.95 -0.85
N GLN A 110 -12.43 -8.79 0.10
CA GLN A 110 -13.28 -9.79 0.73
C GLN A 110 -14.42 -9.15 1.54
N GLY A 111 -14.14 -8.08 2.29
CA GLY A 111 -15.16 -7.31 3.00
C GLY A 111 -16.22 -6.72 2.06
N VAL A 112 -15.78 -6.15 0.94
CA VAL A 112 -16.69 -5.64 -0.11
C VAL A 112 -17.58 -6.75 -0.67
N PHE A 113 -17.02 -7.92 -0.97
CA PHE A 113 -17.81 -9.04 -1.50
C PHE A 113 -18.79 -9.59 -0.48
N ALA A 114 -18.43 -9.66 0.79
CA ALA A 114 -19.31 -10.12 1.86
C ALA A 114 -20.53 -9.19 2.03
N ILE A 115 -20.34 -7.87 1.95
CA ILE A 115 -21.43 -6.89 1.96
C ILE A 115 -22.25 -6.98 0.66
N ALA A 116 -21.59 -7.04 -0.49
CA ALA A 116 -22.26 -7.11 -1.78
C ALA A 116 -23.10 -8.38 -1.95
N ALA A 117 -22.71 -9.48 -1.28
CA ALA A 117 -23.48 -10.72 -1.20
C ALA A 117 -24.62 -10.67 -0.18
N GLY A 118 -24.77 -9.59 0.60
CA GLY A 118 -25.79 -9.45 1.63
C GLY A 118 -25.55 -10.29 2.89
N VAL A 119 -24.31 -10.77 3.12
CA VAL A 119 -23.98 -11.56 4.32
C VAL A 119 -23.80 -10.67 5.54
N TYR A 120 -23.24 -9.47 5.35
CA TYR A 120 -22.99 -8.48 6.38
C TYR A 120 -23.43 -7.10 5.90
N ASP A 121 -23.68 -6.20 6.85
CA ASP A 121 -24.03 -4.81 6.59
C ASP A 121 -22.85 -3.87 6.80
N ILE A 122 -22.07 -4.10 7.85
CA ILE A 122 -20.89 -3.28 8.22
C ILE A 122 -19.75 -4.21 8.58
N VAL A 123 -18.60 -4.02 7.94
CA VAL A 123 -17.40 -4.80 8.25
C VAL A 123 -16.20 -3.88 8.45
N ILE A 124 -15.25 -4.31 9.27
CA ILE A 124 -13.91 -3.73 9.33
C ILE A 124 -12.95 -4.59 8.52
N ALA A 125 -12.23 -3.98 7.60
CA ALA A 125 -11.23 -4.63 6.77
C ALA A 125 -9.95 -3.80 6.75
N GLY A 126 -8.79 -4.46 6.59
CA GLY A 126 -7.51 -3.74 6.54
C GLY A 126 -6.33 -4.67 6.73
N GLY A 127 -5.25 -4.16 7.30
CA GLY A 127 -4.06 -4.98 7.55
C GLY A 127 -3.19 -4.42 8.67
N VAL A 128 -2.36 -5.29 9.22
CA VAL A 128 -1.34 -4.96 10.20
C VAL A 128 -0.07 -5.75 9.89
N GLU A 129 1.08 -5.09 10.01
CA GLU A 129 2.34 -5.75 9.73
C GLU A 129 3.47 -5.30 10.66
N ILE A 130 4.20 -6.29 11.18
CA ILE A 130 5.50 -6.13 11.81
C ILE A 130 6.47 -7.03 11.05
N ASN A 131 7.29 -6.44 10.18
CA ASN A 131 8.22 -7.19 9.33
C ASN A 131 9.69 -6.77 9.49
N ASN A 132 9.96 -5.89 10.44
CA ASN A 132 11.32 -5.43 10.75
C ASN A 132 11.81 -5.84 12.15
N ALA A 133 10.90 -6.33 12.98
CA ALA A 133 11.19 -6.77 14.34
C ALA A 133 10.79 -8.23 14.56
N LYS A 134 11.56 -8.93 15.37
CA LYS A 134 11.21 -10.21 15.99
C LYS A 134 10.67 -9.91 17.38
N MET A 135 9.41 -10.23 17.60
CA MET A 135 8.78 -10.13 18.91
C MET A 135 9.14 -11.40 19.73
N GLY A 136 9.42 -11.25 21.02
CA GLY A 136 9.76 -12.39 21.87
C GLY A 136 8.57 -13.31 22.08
N SER A 137 8.76 -14.62 21.92
CA SER A 137 7.72 -15.65 22.16
C SER A 137 7.45 -15.96 23.62
N LYS A 138 8.31 -15.48 24.53
CA LYS A 138 8.22 -15.78 25.98
C LYS A 138 8.09 -14.48 26.77
N ALA A 139 6.88 -14.15 27.19
CA ALA A 139 6.50 -12.90 27.86
C ALA A 139 6.76 -11.64 26.99
N PRO A 140 6.19 -10.48 27.28
CA PRO A 140 6.43 -9.26 26.52
C PRO A 140 7.89 -8.81 26.73
N GLY A 141 8.80 -9.42 25.98
CA GLY A 141 10.17 -8.95 25.84
C GLY A 141 10.21 -7.78 24.89
N GLU A 142 11.20 -6.90 25.06
CA GLU A 142 11.43 -5.84 24.08
C GLU A 142 11.65 -6.43 22.68
N PRO A 143 11.00 -5.89 21.64
CA PRO A 143 11.24 -6.33 20.28
C PRO A 143 12.69 -6.04 19.88
N ARG A 144 13.31 -6.96 19.17
CA ARG A 144 14.62 -6.75 18.55
C ARG A 144 14.49 -6.60 17.03
N ARG A 145 15.41 -5.91 16.41
CA ARG A 145 15.48 -5.91 14.94
C ARG A 145 15.72 -7.33 14.42
N MET A 146 15.04 -7.67 13.33
CA MET A 146 15.32 -8.89 12.58
C MET A 146 16.74 -8.88 12.03
N THR A 147 17.39 -10.03 12.01
CA THR A 147 18.61 -10.27 11.23
C THR A 147 18.32 -10.22 9.75
N ASN A 148 19.35 -10.10 8.91
CA ASN A 148 19.19 -10.15 7.46
C ASN A 148 18.57 -11.48 6.99
N GLU A 149 18.98 -12.60 7.61
CA GLU A 149 18.44 -13.92 7.29
C GLU A 149 16.95 -14.02 7.62
N GLU A 150 16.53 -13.56 8.80
CA GLU A 150 15.11 -13.54 9.17
C GLU A 150 14.26 -12.69 8.21
N ARG A 151 14.76 -11.52 7.82
CA ARG A 151 14.08 -10.65 6.83
C ARG A 151 14.00 -11.30 5.45
N LEU A 152 15.07 -11.92 4.99
CA LEU A 152 15.07 -12.65 3.72
C LEU A 152 14.08 -13.82 3.76
N ARG A 153 14.00 -14.55 4.89
CA ARG A 153 13.02 -15.62 5.06
C ARG A 153 11.59 -15.12 4.94
N CYS A 154 11.28 -13.94 5.49
CA CYS A 154 9.96 -13.31 5.32
C CYS A 154 9.60 -13.04 3.85
N ILE A 155 10.58 -12.86 2.98
CA ILE A 155 10.38 -12.67 1.55
C ILE A 155 10.31 -14.01 0.83
N TYR A 156 11.28 -14.89 1.09
CA TYR A 156 11.42 -16.16 0.35
C TYR A 156 10.24 -17.11 0.53
N CYS A 157 9.56 -17.10 1.67
CA CYS A 157 8.42 -17.98 1.90
C CYS A 157 7.19 -17.66 1.00
N HIS A 158 7.21 -16.52 0.28
CA HIS A 158 6.17 -16.14 -0.69
C HIS A 158 6.48 -16.56 -2.14
N TYR A 159 7.60 -17.22 -2.37
CA TYR A 159 7.99 -17.74 -3.69
C TYR A 159 7.90 -19.27 -3.71
N ASP A 160 7.76 -19.83 -4.89
CA ASP A 160 7.81 -21.28 -5.07
C ASP A 160 9.19 -21.81 -4.69
N GLN A 161 9.22 -22.63 -3.63
CA GLN A 161 10.45 -23.15 -3.05
C GLN A 161 11.21 -24.07 -4.00
N ALA A 162 10.50 -24.74 -4.90
CA ALA A 162 11.09 -25.68 -5.85
C ALA A 162 11.51 -25.02 -7.16
N TRP A 163 10.78 -23.98 -7.59
CA TRP A 163 10.99 -23.33 -8.89
C TRP A 163 11.75 -22.01 -8.79
N ASP A 164 11.33 -21.11 -7.89
CA ASP A 164 11.91 -19.76 -7.84
C ASP A 164 13.25 -19.73 -7.07
N LEU A 165 13.32 -20.38 -5.89
CA LEU A 165 14.52 -20.33 -5.07
C LEU A 165 15.76 -20.94 -5.73
N PRO A 166 15.70 -22.08 -6.45
CA PRO A 166 16.88 -22.63 -7.13
C PRO A 166 17.44 -21.72 -8.21
N GLN A 167 16.62 -20.81 -8.73
CA GLN A 167 17.02 -19.84 -9.76
C GLN A 167 17.56 -18.54 -9.14
N LEU A 168 17.67 -18.46 -7.81
CA LEU A 168 18.08 -17.26 -7.08
C LEU A 168 17.28 -16.02 -7.49
N SER A 169 16.04 -16.20 -7.92
CA SER A 169 15.17 -15.10 -8.30
C SER A 169 14.61 -14.40 -7.07
N LEU A 170 15.49 -13.65 -6.41
CA LEU A 170 15.09 -12.73 -5.34
C LEU A 170 14.18 -11.64 -5.91
N GLN A 171 13.17 -11.23 -5.17
CA GLN A 171 12.27 -10.16 -5.55
C GLN A 171 13.04 -8.92 -6.05
N ASP A 172 14.02 -8.46 -5.30
CA ASP A 172 14.80 -7.27 -5.64
C ASP A 172 15.62 -7.45 -6.94
N MET A 173 16.07 -8.66 -7.25
CA MET A 173 16.80 -8.96 -8.50
C MET A 173 15.87 -8.94 -9.70
N ASN A 174 14.69 -9.54 -9.61
CA ASN A 174 13.71 -9.53 -10.70
C ASN A 174 13.26 -8.09 -11.01
N LEU A 175 13.03 -7.29 -9.98
CA LEU A 175 12.61 -5.89 -10.14
C LEU A 175 13.71 -5.03 -10.79
N SER A 176 14.98 -5.36 -10.57
CA SER A 176 16.11 -4.74 -11.30
C SER A 176 16.12 -5.16 -12.78
N GLN A 177 15.82 -6.42 -13.10
CA GLN A 177 15.69 -6.86 -14.48
C GLN A 177 14.55 -6.17 -15.21
N TRP A 178 13.44 -5.91 -14.53
CA TRP A 178 12.30 -5.18 -15.09
C TRP A 178 12.65 -3.74 -15.42
N ILE A 179 13.36 -3.04 -14.53
CA ILE A 179 13.77 -1.65 -14.81
C ILE A 179 14.79 -1.60 -15.97
N MET A 180 15.67 -2.61 -16.09
CA MET A 180 16.57 -2.74 -17.24
C MET A 180 15.82 -3.01 -18.55
N ALA A 181 14.79 -3.85 -18.50
CA ALA A 181 13.95 -4.11 -19.65
C ALA A 181 13.15 -2.87 -20.08
N TYR A 182 12.65 -2.10 -19.10
CA TYR A 182 11.98 -0.81 -19.32
C TYR A 182 12.93 0.19 -19.98
N MET A 183 14.13 0.36 -19.42
CA MET A 183 15.17 1.22 -19.97
C MET A 183 15.49 0.85 -21.44
N LYS A 184 15.69 -0.44 -21.70
CA LYS A 184 15.99 -0.93 -23.06
C LYS A 184 14.81 -0.73 -24.02
N HIS A 185 13.58 -0.94 -23.54
CA HIS A 185 12.38 -0.82 -24.39
C HIS A 185 12.17 0.61 -24.88
N TYR A 186 12.44 1.60 -24.02
CA TYR A 186 12.28 3.04 -24.35
C TYR A 186 13.58 3.71 -24.78
N ASP A 187 14.66 2.95 -25.02
CA ASP A 187 15.99 3.45 -25.43
C ASP A 187 16.55 4.54 -24.51
N LEU A 188 16.35 4.34 -23.19
CA LEU A 188 16.86 5.26 -22.19
C LEU A 188 18.31 4.94 -21.87
N ASP A 189 19.20 5.93 -21.93
CA ASP A 189 20.54 5.78 -21.39
C ASP A 189 20.53 5.79 -19.84
N ILE A 190 21.64 5.44 -19.23
CA ILE A 190 21.74 5.29 -17.78
C ILE A 190 21.55 6.64 -17.04
N GLU A 191 22.00 7.75 -17.63
CA GLU A 191 21.86 9.07 -17.04
C GLU A 191 20.39 9.52 -17.05
N THR A 192 19.70 9.32 -18.16
CA THR A 192 18.25 9.56 -18.27
C THR A 192 17.48 8.70 -17.27
N LEU A 193 17.82 7.40 -17.15
CA LEU A 193 17.20 6.56 -16.13
C LEU A 193 17.40 7.12 -14.72
N TYR A 194 18.62 7.52 -14.38
CA TYR A 194 18.88 8.11 -13.07
C TYR A 194 18.16 9.43 -12.85
N ASP A 195 17.93 10.25 -13.89
CA ASP A 195 17.09 11.44 -13.76
C ASP A 195 15.63 11.08 -13.45
N VAL A 196 15.09 10.03 -14.05
CA VAL A 196 13.76 9.49 -13.76
C VAL A 196 13.68 8.97 -12.33
N LEU A 197 14.66 8.20 -11.86
CA LEU A 197 14.72 7.68 -10.50
C LEU A 197 14.83 8.79 -9.45
N ASP A 198 15.66 9.80 -9.69
CA ASP A 198 15.80 10.98 -8.83
C ASP A 198 14.49 11.77 -8.77
N ALA A 199 13.79 11.94 -9.90
CA ALA A 199 12.49 12.60 -9.98
C ALA A 199 11.42 11.84 -9.21
N ARG A 200 11.35 10.49 -9.30
CA ARG A 200 10.44 9.65 -8.52
C ARG A 200 10.66 9.81 -7.01
N ILE A 201 11.92 9.69 -6.57
CA ILE A 201 12.27 9.86 -5.16
C ILE A 201 11.86 11.27 -4.69
N SER A 202 12.22 12.31 -5.46
CA SER A 202 11.91 13.69 -5.13
C SER A 202 10.40 13.94 -5.05
N SER A 203 9.61 13.37 -5.98
CA SER A 203 8.14 13.45 -5.96
C SER A 203 7.56 12.79 -4.72
N ASN A 204 7.97 11.58 -4.39
CA ASN A 204 7.50 10.86 -3.22
C ASN A 204 7.82 11.60 -1.91
N TYR A 205 9.04 12.12 -1.76
CA TYR A 205 9.41 12.89 -0.57
C TYR A 205 8.75 14.27 -0.51
N LEU A 206 8.51 14.91 -1.67
CA LEU A 206 7.74 16.14 -1.74
C LEU A 206 6.29 15.93 -1.27
N ASN A 207 5.68 14.83 -1.65
CA ASN A 207 4.33 14.46 -1.22
C ASN A 207 4.33 14.02 0.27
N GLY A 208 5.21 13.11 0.64
CA GLY A 208 5.26 12.47 1.97
C GLY A 208 5.62 13.41 3.12
N GLN A 209 6.32 14.53 2.86
CA GLN A 209 6.68 15.49 3.91
C GLN A 209 5.46 16.09 4.63
N PHE A 210 4.30 16.12 3.98
CA PHE A 210 3.04 16.61 4.54
C PHE A 210 2.24 15.55 5.27
N ASN A 211 2.71 14.29 5.27
CA ASN A 211 2.05 13.18 5.90
C ASN A 211 2.58 12.95 7.33
N PRO A 212 1.87 13.37 8.38
CA PRO A 212 2.37 13.27 9.75
C PRO A 212 2.51 11.82 10.22
N LYS A 213 1.80 10.89 9.59
CA LYS A 213 1.84 9.46 9.92
C LYS A 213 2.90 8.68 9.15
N ALA A 214 3.53 9.25 8.12
CA ALA A 214 4.61 8.59 7.39
C ALA A 214 5.83 8.33 8.28
N TYR A 215 6.52 7.22 8.04
CA TYR A 215 7.79 6.92 8.71
C TYR A 215 8.84 7.98 8.41
N TRP A 216 8.91 8.42 7.15
CA TRP A 216 9.72 9.56 6.74
C TRP A 216 8.82 10.71 6.27
N ASN A 217 8.68 11.73 7.10
CA ASN A 217 7.81 12.89 6.87
C ASN A 217 8.59 14.22 6.83
N ARG A 218 9.82 14.21 6.31
CA ARG A 218 10.66 15.41 6.19
C ARG A 218 11.10 15.61 4.74
N PRO A 219 11.42 16.85 4.32
CA PRO A 219 11.93 17.14 2.97
C PRO A 219 13.21 16.37 2.66
N LEU A 220 13.36 15.91 1.41
CA LEU A 220 14.61 15.31 0.92
C LEU A 220 15.80 16.25 1.08
N ARG A 221 15.57 17.57 0.94
CA ARG A 221 16.59 18.59 1.15
C ARG A 221 17.24 18.51 2.53
N ASP A 222 16.46 18.25 3.57
CA ASP A 222 16.99 18.15 4.94
C ASP A 222 17.96 16.99 5.08
N ALA A 223 17.65 15.85 4.45
CA ALA A 223 18.57 14.70 4.44
C ALA A 223 19.86 15.01 3.66
N ALA A 224 19.76 15.77 2.58
CA ALA A 224 20.91 16.21 1.82
C ALA A 224 21.81 17.15 2.66
N VAL A 225 21.20 18.15 3.32
CA VAL A 225 21.91 19.09 4.21
C VAL A 225 22.59 18.36 5.37
N ASP A 226 21.91 17.44 6.04
CA ASP A 226 22.48 16.62 7.12
C ASP A 226 23.70 15.80 6.66
N ALA A 227 23.73 15.44 5.38
CA ALA A 227 24.85 14.73 4.75
C ALA A 227 25.93 15.64 4.16
N GLY A 228 25.78 16.98 4.27
CA GLY A 228 26.74 17.99 3.78
C GLY A 228 26.56 18.36 2.30
N PHE A 229 25.37 18.20 1.74
CA PHE A 229 25.04 18.59 0.37
C PHE A 229 24.03 19.73 0.34
N ASP A 230 24.27 20.75 -0.46
CA ASP A 230 23.32 21.84 -0.69
C ASP A 230 22.22 21.44 -1.69
N ASN A 231 22.50 20.48 -2.57
CA ASN A 231 21.61 20.02 -3.64
C ASN A 231 21.17 18.57 -3.41
N PRO A 232 19.84 18.30 -3.27
CA PRO A 232 19.33 16.93 -3.11
C PRO A 232 19.71 15.98 -4.26
N ARG A 233 19.86 16.47 -5.50
CA ARG A 233 20.28 15.65 -6.63
C ARG A 233 21.73 15.17 -6.48
N GLU A 234 22.64 16.03 -6.05
CA GLU A 234 24.03 15.63 -5.79
C GLU A 234 24.10 14.59 -4.67
N TYR A 235 23.28 14.76 -3.62
CA TYR A 235 23.15 13.78 -2.57
C TYR A 235 22.68 12.41 -3.11
N LEU A 236 21.63 12.39 -3.93
CA LEU A 236 21.10 11.15 -4.53
C LEU A 236 22.10 10.51 -5.51
N ARG A 237 22.99 11.30 -6.13
CA ARG A 237 24.05 10.81 -7.04
C ARG A 237 25.33 10.40 -6.32
N SER A 238 25.43 10.66 -5.02
CA SER A 238 26.59 10.26 -4.22
C SER A 238 26.59 8.77 -3.92
N SER A 239 27.58 8.05 -4.45
CA SER A 239 27.72 6.59 -4.19
C SER A 239 27.97 6.24 -2.72
N LYS A 240 28.46 7.19 -1.91
CA LYS A 240 28.63 7.04 -0.47
C LYS A 240 27.28 7.02 0.28
N HIS A 241 26.34 7.85 -0.14
CA HIS A 241 25.05 8.05 0.55
C HIS A 241 23.89 7.32 -0.12
N ASN A 242 24.04 7.00 -1.41
CA ASN A 242 23.08 6.25 -2.21
C ASN A 242 23.80 5.21 -3.10
N PRO A 243 24.43 4.20 -2.47
CA PRO A 243 25.15 3.17 -3.21
C PRO A 243 24.20 2.33 -4.08
N ILE A 244 24.74 1.73 -5.13
CA ILE A 244 24.03 0.74 -5.92
C ILE A 244 23.73 -0.46 -5.02
N ALA A 245 22.44 -0.79 -4.91
CA ALA A 245 21.95 -1.98 -4.20
C ALA A 245 21.85 -3.17 -5.14
N HIS A 246 21.15 -2.99 -6.28
CA HIS A 246 20.99 -3.97 -7.35
C HIS A 246 20.98 -3.23 -8.69
N TRP A 247 22.10 -3.23 -9.40
CA TRP A 247 22.24 -2.42 -10.62
C TRP A 247 21.03 -2.55 -11.56
N PRO A 248 20.46 -1.43 -12.07
CA PRO A 248 20.88 -0.04 -11.90
C PRO A 248 20.27 0.66 -10.67
N LEU A 249 19.50 -0.04 -9.82
CA LEU A 249 18.81 0.53 -8.66
C LEU A 249 19.77 0.81 -7.51
N ARG A 250 19.57 1.95 -6.87
CA ARG A 250 20.34 2.43 -5.72
C ARG A 250 19.53 2.24 -4.44
N LEU A 251 20.14 2.43 -3.29
CA LEU A 251 19.51 2.26 -1.98
C LEU A 251 18.23 3.08 -1.81
N TRP A 252 18.22 4.34 -2.26
CA TRP A 252 17.07 5.23 -2.17
C TRP A 252 15.98 4.95 -3.20
N ASP A 253 16.26 4.13 -4.22
CA ASP A 253 15.26 3.67 -5.18
C ASP A 253 14.37 2.56 -4.60
N GLY A 254 14.72 2.04 -3.42
CA GLY A 254 13.97 1.06 -2.67
C GLY A 254 13.03 1.65 -1.61
N PRO A 255 12.26 0.80 -0.93
CA PRO A 255 11.29 1.22 0.09
C PRO A 255 11.96 1.56 1.42
N ARG A 256 11.31 2.42 2.19
CA ARG A 256 11.55 2.52 3.62
C ARG A 256 10.64 1.55 4.34
N ARG A 257 11.14 0.33 4.57
CA ARG A 257 10.38 -0.69 5.29
C ARG A 257 10.07 -0.23 6.70
N CYS A 258 8.83 -0.37 7.10
CA CYS A 258 8.35 0.00 8.43
C CYS A 258 7.28 -0.99 8.91
N ASP A 259 6.85 -0.80 10.14
CA ASP A 259 5.77 -1.53 10.78
C ASP A 259 4.55 -0.58 10.88
N GLY A 260 3.35 -1.13 10.92
CA GLY A 260 2.13 -0.32 11.05
C GLY A 260 0.86 -1.07 10.69
N ALA A 261 -0.26 -0.39 10.82
CA ALA A 261 -1.59 -0.92 10.52
C ALA A 261 -2.46 0.11 9.81
N GLY A 262 -3.42 -0.39 9.02
CA GLY A 262 -4.50 0.39 8.44
C GLY A 262 -5.83 -0.35 8.53
N ALA A 263 -6.90 0.36 8.86
CA ALA A 263 -8.25 -0.17 8.99
C ALA A 263 -9.25 0.69 8.23
N ILE A 264 -10.19 0.03 7.56
CA ILE A 264 -11.23 0.62 6.73
C ILE A 264 -12.58 0.07 7.20
N ILE A 265 -13.53 0.94 7.49
CA ILE A 265 -14.91 0.54 7.76
C ILE A 265 -15.70 0.62 6.46
N LEU A 266 -16.21 -0.53 6.05
CA LEU A 266 -17.07 -0.70 4.88
C LEU A 266 -18.51 -0.86 5.33
N SER A 267 -19.45 -0.24 4.61
CA SER A 267 -20.88 -0.35 4.88
C SER A 267 -21.66 -0.55 3.58
N ALA A 268 -22.80 -1.20 3.68
CA ALA A 268 -23.79 -1.16 2.61
C ALA A 268 -24.23 0.29 2.37
N SER A 269 -24.30 0.71 1.09
CA SER A 269 -24.49 2.13 0.72
C SER A 269 -25.85 2.68 1.20
N GLU A 270 -26.88 1.85 1.33
CA GLU A 270 -28.17 2.29 1.86
C GLU A 270 -28.11 2.71 3.34
N LEU A 271 -27.08 2.26 4.08
CA LEU A 271 -26.85 2.64 5.48
C LEU A 271 -25.90 3.82 5.62
N SER A 272 -25.09 4.12 4.61
CA SER A 272 -23.97 5.05 4.71
C SER A 272 -24.38 6.49 5.05
N LYS A 273 -25.60 6.91 4.73
CA LYS A 273 -26.12 8.25 4.97
C LYS A 273 -26.34 8.59 6.46
N GLN A 274 -26.39 7.59 7.33
CA GLN A 274 -26.57 7.81 8.77
C GLN A 274 -25.26 7.99 9.54
N PHE A 275 -24.12 7.86 8.87
CA PHE A 275 -22.81 8.00 9.51
C PHE A 275 -22.27 9.42 9.40
N GLN A 276 -21.29 9.72 10.25
CA GLN A 276 -20.80 11.09 10.49
C GLN A 276 -20.12 11.70 9.26
N LYS A 277 -19.33 10.92 8.54
CA LYS A 277 -18.52 11.40 7.42
C LYS A 277 -19.22 11.18 6.09
N LYS A 278 -18.87 12.00 5.09
CA LYS A 278 -19.28 11.77 3.73
C LYS A 278 -18.71 10.42 3.25
N PRO A 279 -19.57 9.50 2.82
CA PRO A 279 -19.12 8.20 2.36
C PRO A 279 -18.33 8.32 1.05
N ILE A 280 -17.38 7.40 0.85
CA ILE A 280 -16.67 7.22 -0.42
C ILE A 280 -17.16 5.91 -1.04
N HIS A 281 -17.68 6.01 -2.26
CA HIS A 281 -18.24 4.87 -2.98
C HIS A 281 -17.15 3.91 -3.45
N TYR A 282 -17.32 2.62 -3.19
CA TYR A 282 -16.48 1.58 -3.77
C TYR A 282 -17.02 1.20 -5.15
N LEU A 283 -16.37 1.70 -6.20
CA LEU A 283 -16.88 1.60 -7.57
C LEU A 283 -16.53 0.28 -8.25
N GLY A 284 -15.33 -0.24 -8.00
CA GLY A 284 -14.88 -1.45 -8.67
C GLY A 284 -13.59 -2.02 -8.12
N THR A 285 -13.36 -3.29 -8.42
CA THR A 285 -12.11 -3.98 -8.09
C THR A 285 -11.77 -5.03 -9.13
N GLY A 286 -10.48 -5.28 -9.28
CA GLY A 286 -9.95 -6.36 -10.07
C GLY A 286 -8.77 -7.03 -9.37
N ASN A 287 -8.57 -8.30 -9.69
CA ASN A 287 -7.43 -9.07 -9.20
C ASN A 287 -7.01 -10.08 -10.24
N ALA A 288 -5.72 -10.16 -10.47
CA ALA A 288 -5.13 -11.15 -11.33
C ALA A 288 -3.75 -11.56 -10.83
N HIS A 289 -3.43 -12.83 -11.02
CA HIS A 289 -2.12 -13.38 -10.71
C HIS A 289 -1.34 -13.63 -11.98
N GLY A 290 -0.02 -13.49 -11.90
CA GLY A 290 0.89 -13.74 -12.98
C GLY A 290 2.12 -14.52 -12.54
N THR A 291 3.09 -14.63 -13.42
CA THR A 291 4.41 -15.15 -13.11
C THR A 291 5.41 -13.99 -13.09
N THR A 292 6.48 -14.13 -12.34
CA THR A 292 7.60 -13.17 -12.37
C THR A 292 8.38 -13.24 -13.69
N MET A 293 8.16 -14.30 -14.48
CA MET A 293 8.80 -14.47 -15.78
C MET A 293 7.80 -14.12 -16.90
N SER A 294 8.02 -12.99 -17.54
CA SER A 294 7.28 -12.53 -18.71
C SER A 294 8.23 -12.39 -19.89
N GLU A 295 7.77 -12.74 -21.09
CA GLU A 295 8.52 -12.47 -22.32
C GLU A 295 8.80 -10.97 -22.52
N LYS A 296 7.92 -10.13 -21.96
CA LYS A 296 8.02 -8.67 -22.03
C LYS A 296 8.13 -8.10 -20.64
N MET A 297 9.34 -8.10 -20.08
CA MET A 297 9.60 -7.63 -18.70
C MET A 297 9.36 -6.10 -18.49
N TYR A 298 8.95 -5.37 -19.50
CA TYR A 298 8.56 -3.95 -19.41
C TYR A 298 7.04 -3.77 -19.31
N THR A 299 6.29 -4.82 -19.04
CA THR A 299 4.83 -4.80 -18.80
C THR A 299 4.45 -5.95 -17.88
N HIS A 300 3.40 -5.74 -17.10
CA HIS A 300 2.85 -6.72 -16.16
C HIS A 300 1.44 -7.11 -16.60
N PRO A 301 1.26 -8.21 -17.35
CA PRO A 301 -0.06 -8.61 -17.85
C PRO A 301 -1.12 -8.74 -16.77
N MET A 302 -0.75 -9.15 -15.55
CA MET A 302 -1.67 -9.21 -14.41
C MET A 302 -2.20 -7.83 -13.99
N VAL A 303 -1.41 -6.76 -14.11
CA VAL A 303 -1.87 -5.39 -13.80
C VAL A 303 -2.89 -4.95 -14.84
N ILE A 304 -2.63 -5.23 -16.12
CA ILE A 304 -3.57 -4.94 -17.21
C ILE A 304 -4.88 -5.67 -16.98
N GLU A 305 -4.85 -6.97 -16.70
CA GLU A 305 -6.04 -7.77 -16.45
C GLU A 305 -6.82 -7.29 -15.21
N ALA A 306 -6.14 -7.06 -14.08
CA ALA A 306 -6.77 -6.57 -12.87
C ALA A 306 -7.41 -5.18 -13.09
N SER A 307 -6.71 -4.27 -13.77
CA SER A 307 -7.24 -2.93 -14.07
C SER A 307 -8.47 -2.97 -14.98
N GLN A 308 -8.45 -3.80 -16.02
CA GLN A 308 -9.61 -3.98 -16.91
C GLN A 308 -10.84 -4.49 -16.15
N GLN A 309 -10.65 -5.48 -15.24
CA GLN A 309 -11.72 -5.97 -14.38
C GLN A 309 -12.30 -4.85 -13.50
N ALA A 310 -11.44 -4.01 -12.90
CA ALA A 310 -11.85 -2.92 -12.03
C ALA A 310 -12.59 -1.83 -12.82
N TYR A 311 -12.09 -1.42 -13.99
CA TYR A 311 -12.72 -0.44 -14.87
C TYR A 311 -14.08 -0.94 -15.41
N GLU A 312 -14.16 -2.21 -15.81
CA GLU A 312 -15.42 -2.83 -16.24
C GLU A 312 -16.47 -2.79 -15.12
N MET A 313 -16.07 -3.15 -13.89
CA MET A 313 -16.96 -3.14 -12.72
C MET A 313 -17.42 -1.73 -12.36
N ALA A 314 -16.52 -0.75 -12.36
CA ALA A 314 -16.80 0.65 -12.07
C ALA A 314 -17.58 1.34 -13.20
N GLY A 315 -17.49 0.84 -14.43
CA GLY A 315 -18.13 1.44 -15.62
C GLY A 315 -17.46 2.72 -16.09
N ILE A 316 -16.13 2.83 -15.92
CA ILE A 316 -15.31 3.98 -16.26
C ILE A 316 -14.14 3.56 -17.15
N THR A 317 -13.35 4.53 -17.58
CA THR A 317 -12.10 4.36 -18.33
C THR A 317 -10.91 4.88 -17.53
N PRO A 318 -9.66 4.53 -17.89
CA PRO A 318 -8.47 5.09 -17.23
C PRO A 318 -8.41 6.62 -17.23
N GLY A 319 -9.01 7.25 -18.27
CA GLY A 319 -9.06 8.72 -18.39
C GLY A 319 -9.93 9.42 -17.35
N ASP A 320 -10.79 8.68 -16.65
CA ASP A 320 -11.67 9.21 -15.61
C ASP A 320 -10.99 9.26 -14.23
N ILE A 321 -9.77 8.68 -14.07
CA ILE A 321 -9.03 8.64 -12.81
C ILE A 321 -8.31 9.97 -12.58
N ASP A 322 -8.62 10.62 -11.46
CA ASP A 322 -8.03 11.91 -11.08
C ASP A 322 -6.72 11.73 -10.27
N VAL A 323 -6.61 10.68 -9.45
CA VAL A 323 -5.48 10.45 -8.54
C VAL A 323 -5.24 8.95 -8.32
N VAL A 324 -3.98 8.55 -8.15
CA VAL A 324 -3.63 7.16 -7.88
C VAL A 324 -2.66 7.03 -6.70
N GLU A 325 -2.85 5.97 -5.93
CA GLU A 325 -1.87 5.43 -4.99
C GLU A 325 -1.42 4.07 -5.54
N VAL A 326 -0.15 3.95 -5.89
CA VAL A 326 0.43 2.69 -6.40
C VAL A 326 1.46 2.16 -5.42
N TYR A 327 1.49 0.84 -5.25
CA TYR A 327 2.54 0.19 -4.48
C TYR A 327 3.85 0.23 -5.26
N ASP A 328 4.75 1.08 -4.84
CA ASP A 328 6.02 1.40 -5.48
C ASP A 328 7.22 0.90 -4.65
N TYR A 329 7.21 -0.41 -4.34
CA TYR A 329 8.29 -1.01 -3.55
C TYR A 329 9.67 -0.72 -4.15
N LEU A 330 9.80 -0.88 -5.47
CA LEU A 330 10.95 -0.40 -6.25
C LEU A 330 10.46 0.43 -7.44
N ALA A 331 11.39 1.11 -8.11
CA ALA A 331 11.05 2.00 -9.22
C ALA A 331 10.32 1.30 -10.38
N SER A 332 10.62 0.03 -10.67
CA SER A 332 9.91 -0.76 -11.68
C SER A 332 8.43 -0.92 -11.38
N GLU A 333 8.07 -1.06 -10.09
CA GLU A 333 6.68 -1.18 -9.62
C GLU A 333 5.95 0.17 -9.56
N TYR A 334 6.65 1.27 -9.82
CA TYR A 334 6.05 2.57 -10.08
C TYR A 334 5.85 2.81 -11.57
N LEU A 335 6.92 2.66 -12.37
CA LEU A 335 6.93 3.04 -13.78
C LEU A 335 6.02 2.14 -14.62
N ILE A 336 6.20 0.83 -14.52
CA ILE A 336 5.49 -0.15 -15.34
C ILE A 336 3.99 -0.19 -15.01
N PRO A 337 3.56 -0.28 -13.73
CA PRO A 337 2.14 -0.30 -13.41
C PRO A 337 1.38 0.96 -13.81
N LEU A 338 1.95 2.15 -13.73
CA LEU A 338 1.26 3.37 -14.16
C LEU A 338 0.91 3.38 -15.65
N GLU A 339 1.76 2.73 -16.47
CA GLU A 339 1.47 2.50 -17.89
C GLU A 339 0.47 1.35 -18.10
N ASP A 340 0.60 0.26 -17.34
CA ASP A 340 -0.27 -0.91 -17.45
C ASP A 340 -1.70 -0.63 -16.95
N LEU A 341 -1.85 0.24 -15.94
CA LEU A 341 -3.14 0.77 -15.50
C LEU A 341 -3.78 1.73 -16.52
N GLY A 342 -2.99 2.23 -17.47
CA GLY A 342 -3.43 3.24 -18.44
C GLY A 342 -3.61 4.65 -17.85
N TYR A 343 -3.11 4.90 -16.63
CA TYR A 343 -3.17 6.22 -15.99
C TYR A 343 -2.32 7.25 -16.73
N LEU A 344 -1.17 6.81 -17.23
CA LEU A 344 -0.32 7.49 -18.20
C LEU A 344 -0.10 6.59 -19.41
N GLY A 345 0.10 7.17 -20.56
CA GLY A 345 0.35 6.41 -21.80
C GLY A 345 1.70 5.69 -21.79
N ARG A 346 1.83 4.71 -22.68
CA ARG A 346 3.10 3.98 -22.86
C ARG A 346 4.24 4.94 -23.21
N GLY A 347 5.35 4.89 -22.44
CA GLY A 347 6.50 5.78 -22.61
C GLY A 347 6.28 7.21 -22.12
N GLU A 348 5.19 7.51 -21.41
CA GLU A 348 4.91 8.81 -20.84
C GLU A 348 5.27 8.95 -19.37
N VAL A 349 5.32 7.85 -18.61
CA VAL A 349 5.54 7.90 -17.15
C VAL A 349 6.90 8.52 -16.79
N TRP A 350 7.96 8.10 -17.46
CA TRP A 350 9.30 8.63 -17.20
C TRP A 350 9.41 10.13 -17.53
N LYS A 351 8.73 10.61 -18.59
CA LYS A 351 8.65 12.03 -18.96
C LYS A 351 7.85 12.82 -17.91
N ALA A 352 6.67 12.30 -17.53
CA ALA A 352 5.81 12.91 -16.53
C ALA A 352 6.51 13.10 -15.18
N LEU A 353 7.38 12.16 -14.79
CA LEU A 353 8.20 12.26 -13.59
C LEU A 353 9.20 13.43 -13.71
N ILE A 354 9.98 13.48 -14.79
CA ILE A 354 10.96 14.55 -15.03
C ILE A 354 10.29 15.93 -15.06
N ASP A 355 9.09 16.01 -15.66
CA ASP A 355 8.29 17.22 -15.77
C ASP A 355 7.54 17.59 -14.48
N GLY A 356 7.64 16.77 -13.41
CA GLY A 356 6.97 17.00 -12.12
C GLY A 356 5.46 16.85 -12.13
N ARG A 357 4.88 16.25 -13.17
CA ARG A 357 3.43 16.05 -13.36
C ARG A 357 2.82 15.12 -12.33
N THR A 358 3.60 14.25 -11.69
CA THR A 358 3.16 13.25 -10.70
C THR A 358 3.10 13.77 -9.26
N THR A 359 3.50 15.02 -9.02
CA THR A 359 3.42 15.65 -7.70
C THR A 359 2.00 16.14 -7.39
N PHE A 360 1.74 16.52 -6.12
CA PHE A 360 0.44 17.12 -5.73
C PHE A 360 0.12 18.45 -6.44
N LYS A 361 1.10 19.04 -7.13
CA LYS A 361 0.94 20.26 -7.97
C LYS A 361 0.80 19.94 -9.46
N GLY A 362 0.99 18.68 -9.84
CA GLY A 362 0.92 18.24 -11.23
C GLY A 362 -0.49 17.85 -11.65
N ASP A 363 -0.64 17.56 -12.93
CA ASP A 363 -1.91 17.16 -13.55
C ASP A 363 -2.18 15.65 -13.47
N LYS A 364 -1.19 14.86 -13.05
CA LYS A 364 -1.26 13.41 -12.91
C LYS A 364 -0.69 12.97 -11.54
N PRO A 365 -1.35 13.36 -10.43
CA PRO A 365 -0.83 13.11 -9.09
C PRO A 365 -0.77 11.62 -8.76
N VAL A 366 0.39 11.19 -8.22
CA VAL A 366 0.70 9.81 -7.84
C VAL A 366 1.30 9.79 -6.44
N ASN A 367 0.89 8.83 -5.61
CA ASN A 367 1.46 8.59 -4.28
C ASN A 367 1.55 9.85 -3.42
N LEU A 368 0.41 10.49 -3.23
CA LEU A 368 0.31 11.69 -2.38
C LEU A 368 0.59 11.36 -0.90
N SER A 369 0.49 10.07 -0.53
CA SER A 369 0.97 9.54 0.75
C SER A 369 2.48 9.68 0.95
N GLY A 370 3.25 9.78 -0.13
CA GLY A 370 4.70 9.65 -0.22
C GLY A 370 5.16 8.24 -0.62
N GLY A 371 4.21 7.33 -0.88
CA GLY A 371 4.48 5.97 -1.34
C GLY A 371 5.37 5.16 -0.41
N SER A 372 5.99 4.13 -0.93
CA SER A 372 6.93 3.26 -0.20
C SER A 372 8.20 3.99 0.25
N SER A 373 8.54 5.12 -0.38
CA SER A 373 9.65 5.98 0.04
C SER A 373 9.39 6.66 1.39
N ALA A 374 8.13 6.97 1.72
CA ALA A 374 7.73 7.57 2.99
C ALA A 374 7.41 6.54 4.08
N GLY A 375 7.13 5.28 3.70
CA GLY A 375 6.93 4.16 4.63
C GLY A 375 6.16 3.01 4.01
N SER A 376 6.69 1.79 4.13
CA SER A 376 6.11 0.57 3.57
C SER A 376 5.95 -0.51 4.64
N ALA A 377 4.76 -0.61 5.22
CA ALA A 377 4.35 -1.67 6.13
C ALA A 377 3.64 -2.78 5.33
N VAL A 378 4.42 -3.61 4.66
CA VAL A 378 4.07 -4.45 3.50
C VAL A 378 2.67 -5.07 3.51
N GLY A 379 2.32 -6.01 4.35
CA GLY A 379 0.99 -6.65 4.35
C GLY A 379 -0.19 -5.72 4.67
N SER A 380 0.07 -4.48 5.11
CA SER A 380 -0.97 -3.47 5.40
C SER A 380 -1.01 -2.30 4.42
N ILE A 381 -0.15 -2.33 3.37
CA ILE A 381 0.03 -1.17 2.49
C ILE A 381 -1.25 -0.77 1.74
N GLY A 382 -2.04 -1.71 1.24
CA GLY A 382 -3.28 -1.40 0.52
C GLY A 382 -4.31 -0.65 1.38
N ALA A 383 -4.41 -1.00 2.68
CA ALA A 383 -5.27 -0.25 3.61
C ALA A 383 -4.72 1.16 3.90
N ILE A 384 -3.39 1.29 4.00
CA ILE A 384 -2.72 2.58 4.19
C ILE A 384 -2.91 3.48 2.96
N GLN A 385 -2.72 2.97 1.75
CA GLN A 385 -2.98 3.70 0.51
C GLN A 385 -4.46 4.11 0.40
N THR A 386 -5.38 3.20 0.75
CA THR A 386 -6.81 3.49 0.78
C THR A 386 -7.14 4.62 1.76
N TYR A 387 -6.53 4.65 2.93
CA TYR A 387 -6.68 5.76 3.89
C TYR A 387 -6.33 7.11 3.24
N TYR A 388 -5.16 7.23 2.63
CA TYR A 388 -4.73 8.49 2.03
C TYR A 388 -5.61 8.90 0.85
N LEU A 389 -5.99 7.93 0.02
CA LEU A 389 -6.87 8.20 -1.11
C LEU A 389 -8.26 8.67 -0.64
N VAL A 390 -8.83 8.06 0.41
CA VAL A 390 -10.09 8.50 1.00
C VAL A 390 -9.99 9.92 1.54
N LYS A 391 -8.87 10.28 2.21
CA LYS A 391 -8.64 11.67 2.66
C LYS A 391 -8.60 12.66 1.51
N GLN A 392 -7.97 12.32 0.39
CA GLN A 392 -7.99 13.15 -0.83
C GLN A 392 -9.40 13.33 -1.39
N LEU A 393 -10.15 12.22 -1.54
CA LEU A 393 -11.52 12.25 -2.08
C LEU A 393 -12.52 13.00 -1.18
N ARG A 394 -12.28 13.02 0.13
CA ARG A 394 -13.09 13.80 1.08
C ARG A 394 -12.70 15.27 1.18
N GLY A 395 -11.54 15.69 0.65
CA GLY A 395 -10.99 17.02 0.86
C GLY A 395 -10.35 17.20 2.25
N GLU A 396 -9.88 16.11 2.86
CA GLU A 396 -9.33 16.05 4.22
C GLU A 396 -7.80 15.80 4.23
N ALA A 397 -7.12 15.91 3.09
CA ALA A 397 -5.70 15.55 2.98
C ALA A 397 -4.73 16.63 3.48
N GLY A 398 -5.23 17.78 3.94
CA GLY A 398 -4.40 18.83 4.54
C GLY A 398 -3.52 19.56 3.51
N ALA A 399 -2.23 19.73 3.81
CA ALA A 399 -1.35 20.61 3.02
C ALA A 399 -1.02 20.09 1.61
N ASN A 400 -1.19 18.80 1.34
CA ASN A 400 -1.04 18.22 0.00
C ASN A 400 -2.37 17.81 -0.66
N GLN A 401 -3.48 18.42 -0.21
CA GLN A 401 -4.76 18.27 -0.87
C GLN A 401 -4.68 18.81 -2.29
N ILE A 402 -5.09 17.99 -3.28
CA ILE A 402 -5.18 18.45 -4.67
C ILE A 402 -6.49 19.19 -4.91
N GLU A 403 -6.41 20.21 -5.78
CA GLU A 403 -7.55 21.02 -6.17
C GLU A 403 -7.70 21.06 -7.71
N PRO A 404 -8.92 20.90 -8.23
CA PRO A 404 -10.16 20.64 -7.49
C PRO A 404 -10.14 19.30 -6.77
N ILE A 405 -10.91 19.15 -5.68
CA ILE A 405 -11.00 17.87 -4.94
C ILE A 405 -11.32 16.75 -5.94
N PRO A 406 -10.51 15.65 -5.97
CA PRO A 406 -10.66 14.58 -6.95
C PRO A 406 -12.01 13.88 -6.82
N ARG A 407 -12.55 13.39 -7.90
CA ARG A 407 -13.82 12.65 -7.93
C ARG A 407 -13.62 11.15 -7.91
N ILE A 408 -12.61 10.68 -8.62
CA ILE A 408 -12.32 9.26 -8.77
C ILE A 408 -10.83 9.01 -8.49
N GLY A 409 -10.56 8.05 -7.63
CA GLY A 409 -9.22 7.62 -7.29
C GLY A 409 -9.04 6.11 -7.43
N LEU A 410 -7.80 5.70 -7.63
CA LEU A 410 -7.41 4.30 -7.79
C LEU A 410 -6.30 3.94 -6.81
N VAL A 411 -6.42 2.78 -6.17
CA VAL A 411 -5.34 2.11 -5.43
C VAL A 411 -4.91 0.88 -6.22
N TYR A 412 -3.61 0.76 -6.46
CA TYR A 412 -2.98 -0.45 -6.97
C TYR A 412 -2.02 -1.01 -5.92
N ASP A 413 -2.19 -2.28 -5.63
CA ASP A 413 -1.35 -3.03 -4.72
C ASP A 413 -0.82 -4.31 -5.39
N CYS A 414 0.35 -4.77 -4.95
CA CYS A 414 1.03 -5.90 -5.56
C CYS A 414 1.62 -6.83 -4.51
N GLY A 415 1.31 -8.12 -4.61
CA GLY A 415 1.84 -9.17 -3.74
C GLY A 415 2.99 -9.93 -4.39
N ALA A 416 4.20 -9.85 -3.82
CA ALA A 416 5.38 -10.60 -4.25
C ALA A 416 5.65 -10.53 -5.76
N ALA A 417 5.29 -9.41 -6.42
CA ALA A 417 5.43 -9.18 -7.86
C ALA A 417 4.65 -10.20 -8.75
N ARG A 418 3.63 -10.85 -8.21
CA ARG A 418 2.83 -11.88 -8.90
C ARG A 418 1.34 -11.69 -8.78
N ASP A 419 0.89 -10.86 -7.86
CA ASP A 419 -0.49 -10.63 -7.50
C ASP A 419 -0.80 -9.14 -7.66
N ALA A 420 -1.71 -8.80 -8.54
CA ALA A 420 -2.16 -7.43 -8.77
C ALA A 420 -3.58 -7.26 -8.24
N VAL A 421 -3.77 -6.30 -7.35
CA VAL A 421 -5.10 -5.92 -6.82
C VAL A 421 -5.34 -4.44 -7.13
N VAL A 422 -6.47 -4.15 -7.75
CA VAL A 422 -6.89 -2.79 -8.08
C VAL A 422 -8.21 -2.48 -7.40
N HIS A 423 -8.29 -1.31 -6.78
CA HIS A 423 -9.50 -0.76 -6.21
C HIS A 423 -9.80 0.60 -6.81
N ILE A 424 -11.06 0.90 -7.11
CA ILE A 424 -11.52 2.18 -7.63
C ILE A 424 -12.58 2.75 -6.69
N PHE A 425 -12.38 4.01 -6.31
CA PHE A 425 -13.22 4.74 -5.39
C PHE A 425 -13.71 6.04 -6.00
N GLY A 426 -14.91 6.47 -5.59
CA GLY A 426 -15.51 7.74 -6.03
C GLY A 426 -16.23 8.48 -4.91
N ARG A 427 -16.34 9.79 -5.04
CA ARG A 427 -17.09 10.64 -4.11
C ARG A 427 -18.43 11.10 -4.69
#